data_26f1b7a90537b17cd1612f643e594db2
#
_entry.id   26f1b7a90537b17cd1612f643e594db2
#
_cell.length_a   1.000
_cell.length_b   1.000
_cell.length_c   1.000
_cell.angle_alpha   90.00
_cell.angle_beta   90.00
_cell.angle_gamma   90.00
#
_symmetry.space_group_name_H-M   'P 1'
#
loop_
_entity.id
_entity.type
_entity.pdbx_description
1 polymer ?
#
loop_
_entity_poly.entity_id
_entity_poly.type
_entity_poly.pdbx_seq_one_letter_code
_entity_poly.pdbx_strand_id
1 'polypeptide(L)'
;MVDFWLRAGTNIRYMKRFAPARGFTLIEVLVVMSIVSILLALGAPSFRESIERNAVSGHANTFMNSIRYARSEAIRSGLTVAMCRSTNPESSSPSCAAGAGDWVSGWIIFVNRDNDGTFDADDILLRVQGPITNSGGILYLGSANVVLRFRPTGLMSSGAGRVTFNAPSFNVDRERGVCVSLAGRARLLTDAFAACSNSDS
;
A
#
# COMPACT_ATOMS: atom_id res chain seq x y z
N MET A 1 -11.94 3.54 94.42
CA MET A 1 -13.18 2.88 94.10
C MET A 1 -13.65 3.35 92.75
N VAL A 2 -13.17 2.78 91.71
CA VAL A 2 -13.78 2.94 90.36
C VAL A 2 -13.33 1.72 89.52
N ASP A 3 -14.28 0.99 88.99
CA ASP A 3 -14.15 -0.26 88.27
C ASP A 3 -13.54 -0.09 86.90
N PHE A 4 -12.56 -0.91 86.61
CA PHE A 4 -11.88 -1.05 85.33
C PHE A 4 -12.55 -2.18 84.55
N TRP A 5 -13.43 -1.88 83.61
CA TRP A 5 -14.05 -2.87 82.71
C TRP A 5 -13.17 -3.08 81.49
N LEU A 6 -12.55 -4.27 81.43
CA LEU A 6 -11.86 -4.82 80.25
C LEU A 6 -12.91 -5.14 79.14
N ARG A 7 -12.81 -4.46 78.05
CA ARG A 7 -13.50 -4.82 76.81
C ARG A 7 -12.63 -5.76 75.97
N ALA A 8 -12.92 -7.03 76.06
CA ALA A 8 -12.32 -8.04 75.16
C ALA A 8 -12.88 -7.90 73.77
N GLY A 9 -12.09 -7.34 72.87
CA GLY A 9 -12.41 -7.26 71.45
C GLY A 9 -12.17 -8.62 70.76
N THR A 10 -13.22 -9.34 70.44
CA THR A 10 -13.17 -10.54 69.63
C THR A 10 -12.87 -10.18 68.18
N ASN A 11 -11.64 -10.36 67.77
CA ASN A 11 -11.23 -10.28 66.36
C ASN A 11 -11.76 -11.52 65.62
N ILE A 12 -12.91 -11.40 64.97
CA ILE A 12 -13.42 -12.40 64.06
C ILE A 12 -12.62 -12.26 62.73
N ARG A 13 -11.64 -13.13 62.53
CA ARG A 13 -10.95 -13.26 61.25
C ARG A 13 -11.90 -13.92 60.28
N TYR A 14 -12.43 -13.16 59.36
CA TYR A 14 -13.09 -13.71 58.17
C TYR A 14 -12.10 -14.48 57.33
N MET A 15 -12.10 -15.80 57.45
CA MET A 15 -11.40 -16.67 56.50
C MET A 15 -12.10 -16.60 55.16
N LYS A 16 -11.48 -15.85 54.21
CA LYS A 16 -11.89 -15.87 52.82
C LYS A 16 -11.72 -17.29 52.30
N ARG A 17 -12.82 -18.01 52.15
CA ARG A 17 -12.81 -19.31 51.48
C ARG A 17 -12.39 -19.13 50.05
N PHE A 18 -11.17 -19.48 49.70
CA PHE A 18 -10.74 -19.61 48.30
C PHE A 18 -11.51 -20.78 47.73
N ALA A 19 -12.43 -20.50 46.77
CA ALA A 19 -13.05 -21.55 46.00
C ALA A 19 -11.95 -22.35 45.26
N PRO A 20 -11.96 -23.68 45.26
CA PRO A 20 -10.96 -24.44 44.53
C PRO A 20 -11.01 -24.09 43.06
N ALA A 21 -9.90 -23.58 42.53
CA ALA A 21 -9.79 -23.37 41.09
C ALA A 21 -9.89 -24.74 40.39
N ARG A 22 -10.92 -24.92 39.59
CA ARG A 22 -11.07 -26.11 38.74
C ARG A 22 -10.00 -26.05 37.66
N GLY A 23 -9.06 -26.97 37.70
CA GLY A 23 -8.06 -27.14 36.63
C GLY A 23 -8.70 -27.80 35.39
N PHE A 24 -8.13 -27.53 34.23
CA PHE A 24 -8.51 -28.20 32.98
C PHE A 24 -8.05 -29.66 33.00
N THR A 25 -8.89 -30.54 32.42
CA THR A 25 -8.49 -31.94 32.21
C THR A 25 -7.59 -32.04 30.96
N LEU A 26 -6.72 -33.06 30.92
CA LEU A 26 -5.85 -33.30 29.76
C LEU A 26 -6.65 -33.54 28.49
N ILE A 27 -7.79 -34.24 28.60
CA ILE A 27 -8.68 -34.49 27.45
C ILE A 27 -9.34 -33.22 26.92
N GLU A 28 -9.72 -32.30 27.80
CA GLU A 28 -10.31 -31.02 27.41
C GLU A 28 -9.30 -30.15 26.59
N VAL A 29 -8.04 -30.13 27.02
CA VAL A 29 -6.97 -29.44 26.26
C VAL A 29 -6.74 -30.12 24.90
N LEU A 30 -6.73 -31.46 24.84
CA LEU A 30 -6.57 -32.19 23.59
C LEU A 30 -7.70 -31.90 22.58
N VAL A 31 -8.96 -31.89 23.07
CA VAL A 31 -10.12 -31.60 22.21
C VAL A 31 -10.08 -30.16 21.72
N VAL A 32 -9.75 -29.18 22.58
CA VAL A 32 -9.63 -27.79 22.19
C VAL A 32 -8.51 -27.59 21.15
N MET A 33 -7.33 -28.18 21.36
CA MET A 33 -6.22 -28.09 20.41
C MET A 33 -6.53 -28.74 19.07
N SER A 34 -7.29 -29.86 19.05
CA SER A 34 -7.71 -30.47 17.77
C SER A 34 -8.69 -29.55 17.00
N ILE A 35 -9.66 -28.96 17.67
CA ILE A 35 -10.61 -28.03 17.04
C ILE A 35 -9.86 -26.78 16.52
N VAL A 36 -8.99 -26.18 17.32
CA VAL A 36 -8.18 -25.01 16.92
C VAL A 36 -7.31 -25.34 15.71
N SER A 37 -6.69 -26.52 15.68
CA SER A 37 -5.86 -26.94 14.54
C SER A 37 -6.66 -27.03 13.25
N ILE A 38 -7.88 -27.58 13.29
CA ILE A 38 -8.78 -27.66 12.12
C ILE A 38 -9.19 -26.26 11.65
N LEU A 39 -9.57 -25.37 12.58
CA LEU A 39 -9.97 -23.99 12.24
C LEU A 39 -8.82 -23.20 11.62
N LEU A 40 -7.60 -23.33 12.14
CA LEU A 40 -6.42 -22.69 11.59
C LEU A 40 -6.06 -23.21 10.19
N ALA A 41 -6.20 -24.52 9.97
CA ALA A 41 -5.94 -25.12 8.66
C ALA A 41 -6.88 -24.60 7.57
N LEU A 42 -8.14 -24.33 7.89
CA LEU A 42 -9.13 -23.80 6.96
C LEU A 42 -9.04 -22.26 6.82
N GLY A 43 -8.69 -21.55 7.88
CA GLY A 43 -8.65 -20.09 7.91
C GLY A 43 -7.41 -19.46 7.29
N ALA A 44 -6.24 -20.11 7.42
CA ALA A 44 -4.97 -19.54 6.98
C ALA A 44 -4.90 -19.19 5.47
N PRO A 45 -5.40 -20.00 4.54
CA PRO A 45 -5.32 -19.68 3.10
C PRO A 45 -6.17 -18.46 2.73
N SER A 46 -7.38 -18.32 3.26
CA SER A 46 -8.26 -17.19 2.95
C SER A 46 -7.74 -15.88 3.52
N PHE A 47 -7.02 -15.91 4.63
CA PHE A 47 -6.38 -14.74 5.23
C PHE A 47 -5.23 -14.22 4.39
N ARG A 48 -4.38 -15.10 3.86
CA ARG A 48 -3.28 -14.72 2.93
C ARG A 48 -3.82 -14.05 1.68
N GLU A 49 -4.88 -14.60 1.10
CA GLU A 49 -5.53 -14.03 -0.07
C GLU A 49 -6.03 -12.60 0.18
N SER A 50 -6.64 -12.35 1.33
CA SER A 50 -7.11 -11.02 1.73
C SER A 50 -5.95 -10.03 1.87
N ILE A 51 -4.82 -10.46 2.45
CA ILE A 51 -3.61 -9.62 2.56
C ILE A 51 -3.07 -9.24 1.18
N GLU A 52 -2.96 -10.18 0.24
CA GLU A 52 -2.48 -9.91 -1.11
C GLU A 52 -3.39 -8.94 -1.86
N ARG A 53 -4.69 -9.14 -1.84
CA ARG A 53 -5.68 -8.23 -2.47
C ARG A 53 -5.59 -6.81 -1.90
N ASN A 54 -5.42 -6.69 -0.59
CA ASN A 54 -5.27 -5.39 0.06
C ASN A 54 -3.95 -4.72 -0.31
N ALA A 55 -2.85 -5.47 -0.37
CA ALA A 55 -1.54 -4.96 -0.78
C ALA A 55 -1.60 -4.41 -2.21
N VAL A 56 -2.08 -5.21 -3.17
CA VAL A 56 -2.20 -4.79 -4.59
C VAL A 56 -3.10 -3.57 -4.74
N SER A 57 -4.23 -3.53 -4.03
CA SER A 57 -5.12 -2.35 -4.04
C SER A 57 -4.44 -1.12 -3.43
N GLY A 58 -3.66 -1.29 -2.37
CA GLY A 58 -2.84 -0.24 -1.76
C GLY A 58 -1.80 0.32 -2.72
N HIS A 59 -1.10 -0.54 -3.45
CA HIS A 59 -0.11 -0.14 -4.46
C HIS A 59 -0.76 0.65 -5.61
N ALA A 60 -1.90 0.18 -6.14
CA ALA A 60 -2.65 0.89 -7.17
C ALA A 60 -3.11 2.27 -6.69
N ASN A 61 -3.60 2.38 -5.45
CA ASN A 61 -4.00 3.66 -4.86
C ASN A 61 -2.81 4.60 -4.68
N THR A 62 -1.65 4.11 -4.23
CA THR A 62 -0.42 4.90 -4.09
C THR A 62 0.01 5.48 -5.43
N PHE A 63 -0.03 4.67 -6.48
CA PHE A 63 0.30 5.11 -7.83
C PHE A 63 -0.70 6.16 -8.35
N MET A 64 -1.99 5.92 -8.21
CA MET A 64 -3.03 6.89 -8.60
C MET A 64 -2.90 8.22 -7.84
N ASN A 65 -2.55 8.18 -6.56
CA ASN A 65 -2.30 9.39 -5.77
C ASN A 65 -1.08 10.16 -6.26
N SER A 66 -0.03 9.45 -6.70
CA SER A 66 1.16 10.05 -7.32
C SER A 66 0.82 10.76 -8.63
N ILE A 67 -0.03 10.15 -9.46
CA ILE A 67 -0.53 10.77 -10.70
C ILE A 67 -1.36 12.02 -10.41
N ARG A 68 -2.29 11.93 -9.47
CA ARG A 68 -3.12 13.08 -9.06
C ARG A 68 -2.28 14.23 -8.51
N TYR A 69 -1.27 13.89 -7.72
CA TYR A 69 -0.32 14.87 -7.18
C TYR A 69 0.47 15.54 -8.30
N ALA A 70 1.09 14.78 -9.20
CA ALA A 70 1.86 15.32 -10.32
C ALA A 70 1.02 16.26 -11.20
N ARG A 71 -0.21 15.85 -11.53
CA ARG A 71 -1.16 16.67 -12.28
C ARG A 71 -1.53 17.96 -11.55
N SER A 72 -1.88 17.87 -10.26
CA SER A 72 -2.25 19.05 -9.47
C SER A 72 -1.10 20.03 -9.34
N GLU A 73 0.11 19.52 -9.23
CA GLU A 73 1.31 20.35 -9.14
C GLU A 73 1.64 21.05 -10.47
N ALA A 74 1.43 20.37 -11.61
CA ALA A 74 1.57 20.97 -12.91
C ALA A 74 0.59 22.16 -13.11
N ILE A 75 -0.65 21.99 -12.71
CA ILE A 75 -1.67 23.05 -12.77
C ILE A 75 -1.32 24.21 -11.82
N ARG A 76 -0.88 23.88 -10.59
CA ARG A 76 -0.56 24.86 -9.56
C ARG A 76 0.68 25.70 -9.89
N SER A 77 1.74 25.05 -10.39
CA SER A 77 3.02 25.71 -10.69
C SER A 77 3.04 26.42 -12.06
N GLY A 78 2.12 26.03 -12.95
CA GLY A 78 2.16 26.49 -14.34
C GLY A 78 3.35 25.96 -15.15
N LEU A 79 3.99 24.89 -14.65
CA LEU A 79 5.15 24.22 -15.26
C LEU A 79 4.82 22.77 -15.60
N THR A 80 5.62 22.18 -16.49
CA THR A 80 5.50 20.73 -16.75
C THR A 80 6.00 19.96 -15.55
N VAL A 81 5.21 18.98 -15.09
CA VAL A 81 5.61 18.03 -14.04
C VAL A 81 5.72 16.65 -14.65
N ALA A 82 6.82 15.98 -14.34
CA ALA A 82 7.10 14.63 -14.81
C ALA A 82 7.13 13.62 -13.64
N MET A 83 6.77 12.39 -13.94
CA MET A 83 6.91 11.23 -13.06
C MET A 83 7.60 10.13 -13.84
N CYS A 84 8.73 9.65 -13.37
CA CYS A 84 9.48 8.57 -13.99
C CYS A 84 9.79 7.45 -13.00
N ARG A 85 9.96 6.24 -13.52
CA ARG A 85 10.50 5.11 -12.77
C ARG A 85 11.94 5.43 -12.33
N SER A 86 12.31 5.04 -11.11
CA SER A 86 13.66 5.15 -10.60
C SER A 86 14.13 3.83 -9.99
N THR A 87 15.38 3.48 -10.18
CA THR A 87 16.03 2.35 -9.51
C THR A 87 16.76 2.76 -8.23
N ASN A 88 16.92 4.07 -8.03
CA ASN A 88 17.59 4.67 -6.87
C ASN A 88 16.79 5.87 -6.29
N PRO A 89 15.46 5.75 -6.09
CA PRO A 89 14.61 6.92 -5.80
C PRO A 89 14.97 7.62 -4.48
N GLU A 90 15.46 6.88 -3.49
CA GLU A 90 15.80 7.38 -2.15
C GLU A 90 17.28 7.77 -1.99
N SER A 91 18.06 7.74 -3.09
CA SER A 91 19.45 8.17 -3.05
C SER A 91 19.58 9.69 -2.92
N SER A 92 20.76 10.16 -2.54
CA SER A 92 21.07 11.59 -2.51
C SER A 92 21.03 12.25 -3.90
N SER A 93 21.10 11.45 -4.96
CA SER A 93 21.01 11.87 -6.37
C SER A 93 20.13 10.86 -7.11
N PRO A 94 18.78 10.95 -6.98
CA PRO A 94 17.88 10.07 -7.68
C PRO A 94 17.91 10.35 -9.18
N SER A 95 17.58 9.34 -9.98
CA SER A 95 17.55 9.47 -11.43
C SER A 95 16.40 8.69 -12.06
N CYS A 96 15.96 9.15 -13.23
CA CYS A 96 15.02 8.39 -14.05
C CYS A 96 15.72 7.15 -14.62
N ALA A 97 15.11 5.98 -14.44
CA ALA A 97 15.63 4.75 -15.01
C ALA A 97 15.30 4.66 -16.50
N ALA A 98 16.30 4.35 -17.31
CA ALA A 98 16.13 4.15 -18.72
C ALA A 98 15.43 2.83 -19.05
N GLY A 99 14.77 2.77 -20.21
CA GLY A 99 14.16 1.58 -20.76
C GLY A 99 12.87 1.11 -20.05
N ALA A 100 12.29 0.05 -20.60
CA ALA A 100 11.18 -0.64 -19.96
C ALA A 100 11.65 -1.32 -18.67
N GLY A 101 10.78 -1.36 -17.67
CA GLY A 101 11.10 -2.01 -16.42
C GLY A 101 9.96 -1.95 -15.42
N ASP A 102 10.15 -2.71 -14.35
CA ASP A 102 9.20 -2.80 -13.28
C ASP A 102 9.27 -1.56 -12.36
N TRP A 103 8.12 -0.96 -12.07
CA TRP A 103 8.00 0.21 -11.21
C TRP A 103 8.04 -0.12 -9.71
N VAL A 104 8.22 -1.38 -9.37
CA VAL A 104 8.42 -1.84 -7.98
C VAL A 104 9.65 -1.20 -7.34
N SER A 105 10.67 -0.86 -8.13
CA SER A 105 11.85 -0.14 -7.64
C SER A 105 11.55 1.26 -7.10
N GLY A 106 10.38 1.81 -7.44
CA GLY A 106 9.94 3.15 -7.05
C GLY A 106 9.95 4.16 -8.19
N TRP A 107 9.59 5.39 -7.88
CA TRP A 107 9.52 6.49 -8.83
C TRP A 107 9.77 7.84 -8.16
N ILE A 108 10.09 8.82 -8.98
CA ILE A 108 10.23 10.21 -8.58
C ILE A 108 9.28 11.10 -9.36
N ILE A 109 8.87 12.21 -8.74
CA ILE A 109 8.03 13.25 -9.34
C ILE A 109 8.80 14.56 -9.23
N PHE A 110 8.91 15.29 -10.32
CA PHE A 110 9.71 16.51 -10.41
C PHE A 110 9.11 17.53 -11.36
N VAL A 111 9.43 18.80 -11.15
CA VAL A 111 9.18 19.86 -12.13
C VAL A 111 10.23 19.72 -13.21
N ASN A 112 9.80 19.45 -14.44
CA ASN A 112 10.66 19.30 -15.60
C ASN A 112 10.72 20.65 -16.36
N ARG A 113 11.78 21.41 -16.13
CA ARG A 113 11.89 22.79 -16.62
C ARG A 113 12.25 22.87 -18.09
N ASP A 114 13.13 22.04 -18.55
CA ASP A 114 13.57 21.97 -19.95
C ASP A 114 12.67 21.07 -20.82
N ASN A 115 11.79 20.31 -20.17
CA ASN A 115 10.79 19.45 -20.81
C ASN A 115 11.40 18.26 -21.60
N ASP A 116 12.60 17.82 -21.25
CA ASP A 116 13.29 16.68 -21.86
C ASP A 116 12.79 15.33 -21.32
N GLY A 117 12.24 15.28 -20.10
CA GLY A 117 11.70 14.11 -19.43
C GLY A 117 12.71 13.31 -18.64
N THR A 118 13.91 13.82 -18.45
CA THR A 118 14.90 13.31 -17.50
C THR A 118 14.92 14.17 -16.25
N PHE A 119 15.43 13.66 -15.16
CA PHE A 119 15.59 14.44 -13.93
C PHE A 119 17.07 14.84 -13.80
N ASP A 120 17.34 16.10 -13.79
CA ASP A 120 18.69 16.66 -13.72
C ASP A 120 18.82 17.86 -12.75
N ALA A 121 19.95 18.60 -12.85
CA ALA A 121 20.27 19.68 -11.92
C ALA A 121 19.37 20.91 -12.05
N ASP A 122 18.75 21.13 -13.21
CA ASP A 122 17.88 22.28 -13.47
C ASP A 122 16.45 22.04 -13.01
N ASP A 123 16.11 20.79 -12.65
CA ASP A 123 14.80 20.34 -12.22
C ASP A 123 14.59 20.49 -10.71
N ILE A 124 13.34 20.42 -10.30
CA ILE A 124 12.97 20.45 -8.87
C ILE A 124 12.32 19.15 -8.48
N LEU A 125 12.98 18.38 -7.62
CA LEU A 125 12.40 17.17 -7.04
C LEU A 125 11.23 17.54 -6.13
N LEU A 126 10.04 16.96 -6.40
CA LEU A 126 8.82 17.23 -5.64
C LEU A 126 8.49 16.09 -4.67
N ARG A 127 8.62 14.87 -5.15
CA ARG A 127 8.25 13.70 -4.37
C ARG A 127 9.04 12.47 -4.79
N VAL A 128 9.33 11.65 -3.80
CA VAL A 128 9.96 10.34 -3.95
C VAL A 128 9.01 9.26 -3.46
N GLN A 129 8.89 8.18 -4.21
CA GLN A 129 8.30 6.92 -3.78
C GLN A 129 9.39 5.86 -3.77
N GLY A 130 9.71 5.36 -2.60
CA GLY A 130 10.65 4.27 -2.42
C GLY A 130 10.12 2.93 -2.95
N PRO A 131 10.93 1.88 -2.86
CA PRO A 131 10.59 0.55 -3.35
C PRO A 131 9.28 0.02 -2.75
N ILE A 132 8.50 -0.65 -3.58
CA ILE A 132 7.23 -1.29 -3.20
C ILE A 132 7.52 -2.74 -2.81
N THR A 133 7.21 -3.09 -1.57
CA THR A 133 7.35 -4.46 -1.07
C THR A 133 6.05 -5.25 -1.21
N ASN A 134 6.14 -6.57 -1.16
CA ASN A 134 4.97 -7.46 -1.26
C ASN A 134 4.15 -7.24 -2.55
N SER A 135 4.85 -7.14 -3.68
CA SER A 135 4.30 -6.96 -5.02
C SER A 135 4.84 -8.03 -5.97
N GLY A 136 4.01 -8.52 -6.88
CA GLY A 136 4.41 -9.39 -7.99
C GLY A 136 4.89 -8.62 -9.23
N GLY A 137 4.87 -7.28 -9.16
CA GLY A 137 5.31 -6.40 -10.24
C GLY A 137 4.32 -5.26 -10.47
N ILE A 138 4.86 -4.12 -10.91
CA ILE A 138 4.10 -2.96 -11.37
C ILE A 138 4.54 -2.68 -12.81
N LEU A 139 3.75 -3.15 -13.76
CA LEU A 139 4.11 -3.13 -15.18
C LEU A 139 3.32 -2.05 -15.90
N TYR A 140 4.03 -1.22 -16.61
CA TYR A 140 3.42 -0.27 -17.52
C TYR A 140 3.28 -0.90 -18.91
N LEU A 141 2.06 -0.96 -19.41
CA LEU A 141 1.74 -1.47 -20.75
C LEU A 141 1.55 -0.27 -21.69
N GLY A 142 2.60 0.05 -22.42
CA GLY A 142 2.70 1.18 -23.34
C GLY A 142 4.09 1.30 -23.92
N SER A 143 4.57 2.52 -24.14
CA SER A 143 5.91 2.77 -24.70
C SER A 143 7.03 2.32 -23.75
N ALA A 144 8.14 1.83 -24.29
CA ALA A 144 9.25 1.25 -23.54
C ALA A 144 9.95 2.22 -22.56
N ASN A 145 9.91 3.53 -22.84
CA ASN A 145 10.46 4.58 -22.00
C ASN A 145 9.32 5.45 -21.50
N VAL A 146 8.67 5.05 -20.42
CA VAL A 146 7.50 5.78 -19.94
C VAL A 146 7.90 6.81 -18.91
N VAL A 147 7.82 8.06 -19.35
CA VAL A 147 7.75 9.22 -18.46
C VAL A 147 6.36 9.81 -18.57
N LEU A 148 5.65 9.84 -17.45
CA LEU A 148 4.33 10.47 -17.38
C LEU A 148 4.53 11.98 -17.23
N ARG A 149 4.20 12.75 -18.27
CA ARG A 149 4.37 14.21 -18.28
C ARG A 149 3.02 14.92 -18.31
N PHE A 150 2.84 15.82 -17.35
CA PHE A 150 1.64 16.64 -17.18
C PHE A 150 1.96 18.08 -17.55
N ARG A 151 1.20 18.63 -18.49
CA ARG A 151 1.28 20.05 -18.87
C ARG A 151 0.63 20.95 -17.81
N PRO A 152 0.89 22.27 -17.81
CA PRO A 152 0.21 23.22 -16.95
C PRO A 152 -1.33 23.19 -17.05
N THR A 153 -1.87 22.74 -18.17
CA THR A 153 -3.31 22.52 -18.38
C THR A 153 -3.86 21.28 -17.66
N GLY A 154 -2.99 20.45 -17.07
CA GLY A 154 -3.36 19.15 -16.48
C GLY A 154 -3.54 18.03 -17.49
N LEU A 155 -3.34 18.29 -18.79
CA LEU A 155 -3.33 17.27 -19.83
C LEU A 155 -1.97 16.57 -19.86
N MET A 156 -1.94 15.32 -20.28
CA MET A 156 -0.70 14.59 -20.49
C MET A 156 -0.09 14.90 -21.86
N SER A 157 1.24 15.05 -21.89
CA SER A 157 2.01 15.09 -23.14
C SER A 157 2.64 13.75 -23.47
N SER A 158 2.83 12.88 -22.48
CA SER A 158 3.31 11.49 -22.65
C SER A 158 2.89 10.61 -21.48
N GLY A 159 2.91 9.30 -21.68
CA GLY A 159 2.69 8.33 -20.62
C GLY A 159 1.21 8.03 -20.32
N ALA A 160 0.28 8.31 -21.24
CA ALA A 160 -1.07 7.77 -21.13
C ALA A 160 -1.05 6.26 -21.45
N GLY A 161 -1.78 5.47 -20.68
CA GLY A 161 -1.79 4.04 -20.87
C GLY A 161 -2.26 3.25 -19.65
N ARG A 162 -2.04 1.95 -19.67
CA ARG A 162 -2.41 1.04 -18.60
C ARG A 162 -1.20 0.65 -17.75
N VAL A 163 -1.42 0.61 -16.45
CA VAL A 163 -0.46 0.08 -15.46
C VAL A 163 -1.11 -1.11 -14.77
N THR A 164 -0.44 -2.25 -14.74
CA THR A 164 -0.91 -3.47 -14.08
C THR A 164 -0.13 -3.69 -12.79
N PHE A 165 -0.83 -3.99 -11.72
CA PHE A 165 -0.30 -4.28 -10.39
C PHE A 165 -0.51 -5.77 -10.13
N ASN A 166 0.56 -6.54 -10.15
CA ASN A 166 0.51 -7.98 -10.02
C ASN A 166 0.57 -8.39 -8.55
N ALA A 167 -0.17 -9.44 -8.20
CA ALA A 167 -0.10 -10.06 -6.88
C ALA A 167 1.22 -10.85 -6.74
N PRO A 168 1.78 -10.96 -5.51
CA PRO A 168 2.97 -11.79 -5.28
C PRO A 168 2.80 -13.25 -5.68
N SER A 169 1.58 -13.77 -5.61
CA SER A 169 1.22 -15.12 -6.06
C SER A 169 1.04 -15.24 -7.58
N PHE A 170 1.13 -14.14 -8.34
CA PHE A 170 0.83 -14.07 -9.78
C PHE A 170 -0.57 -14.59 -10.13
N ASN A 171 -1.52 -14.47 -9.20
CA ASN A 171 -2.90 -14.84 -9.45
C ASN A 171 -3.64 -13.67 -10.10
N VAL A 172 -4.10 -13.87 -11.33
CA VAL A 172 -4.77 -12.85 -12.17
C VAL A 172 -6.03 -12.26 -11.52
N ASP A 173 -6.76 -13.06 -10.72
CA ASP A 173 -7.97 -12.58 -10.02
C ASP A 173 -7.67 -11.56 -8.92
N ARG A 174 -6.40 -11.43 -8.53
CA ARG A 174 -5.92 -10.54 -7.49
C ARG A 174 -5.20 -9.31 -8.05
N GLU A 175 -5.00 -9.26 -9.35
CA GLU A 175 -4.35 -8.14 -10.01
C GLU A 175 -5.28 -6.93 -10.11
N ARG A 176 -4.69 -5.75 -10.26
CA ARG A 176 -5.40 -4.49 -10.49
C ARG A 176 -4.79 -3.74 -11.64
N GLY A 177 -5.64 -3.16 -12.46
CA GLY A 177 -5.24 -2.25 -13.52
C GLY A 177 -5.55 -0.79 -13.15
N VAL A 178 -4.69 0.11 -13.55
CA VAL A 178 -4.94 1.56 -13.51
C VAL A 178 -4.82 2.09 -14.93
N CYS A 179 -5.86 2.74 -15.42
CA CYS A 179 -5.84 3.46 -16.67
C CYS A 179 -5.50 4.93 -16.43
N VAL A 180 -4.52 5.45 -17.15
CA VAL A 180 -4.15 6.86 -17.17
C VAL A 180 -4.52 7.42 -18.54
N SER A 181 -5.50 8.32 -18.58
CA SER A 181 -5.99 8.92 -19.82
C SER A 181 -5.15 10.12 -20.24
N LEU A 182 -5.23 10.52 -21.52
CA LEU A 182 -4.62 11.75 -22.04
C LEU A 182 -5.11 13.01 -21.31
N ALA A 183 -6.32 12.97 -20.74
CA ALA A 183 -6.83 14.04 -19.88
C ALA A 183 -6.13 14.12 -18.51
N GLY A 184 -5.12 13.28 -18.25
CA GLY A 184 -4.38 13.23 -16.99
C GLY A 184 -5.17 12.65 -15.82
N ARG A 185 -6.20 11.86 -16.08
CA ARG A 185 -7.02 11.19 -15.05
C ARG A 185 -6.55 9.76 -14.89
N ALA A 186 -6.41 9.34 -13.64
CA ALA A 186 -6.15 7.94 -13.28
C ALA A 186 -7.41 7.31 -12.71
N ARG A 187 -7.83 6.15 -13.24
CA ARG A 187 -8.94 5.36 -12.73
C ARG A 187 -8.56 3.90 -12.55
N LEU A 188 -9.13 3.27 -11.54
CA LEU A 188 -9.00 1.83 -11.33
C LEU A 188 -9.85 1.12 -12.38
N LEU A 189 -9.29 0.09 -12.99
CA LEU A 189 -10.02 -0.79 -13.92
C LEU A 189 -10.74 -1.89 -13.13
N THR A 190 -11.93 -2.27 -13.59
CA THR A 190 -12.69 -3.40 -13.03
C THR A 190 -12.01 -4.74 -13.33
N ASP A 191 -11.32 -4.81 -14.46
CA ASP A 191 -10.48 -5.92 -14.89
C ASP A 191 -9.06 -5.36 -15.14
N ALA A 192 -8.04 -6.00 -14.57
CA ALA A 192 -6.65 -5.59 -14.72
C ALA A 192 -6.20 -5.55 -16.18
N PHE A 193 -6.81 -6.35 -17.04
CA PHE A 193 -6.49 -6.47 -18.45
C PHE A 193 -7.42 -5.68 -19.38
N ALA A 194 -8.44 -5.03 -18.83
CA ALA A 194 -9.34 -4.21 -19.64
C ALA A 194 -8.60 -3.15 -20.46
N ALA A 195 -9.05 -2.91 -21.67
CA ALA A 195 -8.47 -1.86 -22.50
C ALA A 195 -8.61 -0.50 -21.85
N CYS A 196 -7.54 0.30 -21.89
CA CYS A 196 -7.54 1.69 -21.49
C CYS A 196 -8.07 2.50 -22.65
N SER A 197 -9.40 2.72 -22.70
CA SER A 197 -10.01 3.49 -23.78
C SER A 197 -9.89 5.00 -23.50
N ASN A 198 -9.55 5.78 -24.53
CA ASN A 198 -9.50 7.24 -24.44
C ASN A 198 -10.90 7.88 -24.30
N SER A 199 -11.98 7.09 -24.49
CA SER A 199 -13.37 7.54 -24.37
C SER A 199 -13.86 7.69 -22.93
N ASP A 200 -13.03 7.34 -21.95
CA ASP A 200 -13.35 7.46 -20.52
C ASP A 200 -12.85 8.80 -19.92
N SER A 201 -12.71 9.81 -20.73
CA SER A 201 -12.32 11.18 -20.34
C SER A 201 -13.48 12.01 -19.81
#